data_140122bf8acba89aa63c4a034c1b8217
#
_entry.id   140122bf8acba89aa63c4a034c1b8217
#
_cell.length_a   1.000
_cell.length_b   1.000
_cell.length_c   1.000
_cell.angle_alpha   90.00
_cell.angle_beta   90.00
_cell.angle_gamma   90.00
#
_symmetry.space_group_name_H-M   'P 1'
#
loop_
_entity.id
_entity.type
_entity.pdbx_description
1 polymer ?
#
loop_
_entity_poly.entity_id
_entity_poly.type
_entity_poly.pdbx_seq_one_letter_code
_entity_poly.pdbx_strand_id
1 'polypeptide(L)'
;GISISIFLKSKIIEIIGGFDEMLGVGANTPWGSGEETDYLLRALEEGYKIYYDPTIAVYHPNSTVYCNNAIKRARSYAQGMGYVLRKHKYPFWFVLYQFLRPVGGILLSLLQGEFRKITYYYNVFSGRVRGWLS
;
A
#
# COMPACT_ATOMS: atom_id res chain seq x y z
N GLY A 1 2.02 -7.05 2.25
CA GLY A 1 1.23 -8.26 2.44
C GLY A 1 0.16 -8.38 1.36
N ILE A 2 -0.32 -9.56 1.21
CA ILE A 2 -1.44 -9.86 0.32
C ILE A 2 -2.51 -10.48 1.21
N SER A 3 -3.73 -9.97 1.18
CA SER A 3 -4.85 -10.38 2.06
C SER A 3 -5.13 -11.89 2.07
N ILE A 4 -4.83 -12.57 0.97
CA ILE A 4 -4.97 -14.03 0.86
C ILE A 4 -4.01 -14.85 1.75
N SER A 5 -3.04 -14.20 2.37
CA SER A 5 -2.04 -14.83 3.25
C SER A 5 -2.09 -14.34 4.69
N ILE A 6 -3.16 -13.64 5.08
CA ILE A 6 -3.38 -13.15 6.45
C ILE A 6 -4.41 -14.04 7.14
N PHE A 7 -4.04 -14.62 8.27
CA PHE A 7 -4.93 -15.41 9.12
C PHE A 7 -5.19 -14.66 10.43
N LEU A 8 -6.45 -14.43 10.74
CA LEU A 8 -6.87 -13.69 11.92
C LEU A 8 -7.59 -14.62 12.90
N LYS A 9 -7.32 -14.46 14.18
CA LYS A 9 -8.13 -15.10 15.23
C LYS A 9 -9.46 -14.35 15.34
N SER A 10 -10.58 -15.05 15.49
CA SER A 10 -11.94 -14.47 15.60
C SER A 10 -12.01 -13.39 16.69
N LYS A 11 -11.37 -13.62 17.85
CA LYS A 11 -11.30 -12.67 18.95
C LYS A 11 -10.68 -11.31 18.55
N ILE A 12 -9.76 -11.29 17.60
CA ILE A 12 -9.17 -10.03 17.11
C ILE A 12 -10.22 -9.23 16.33
N ILE A 13 -11.04 -9.91 15.54
CA ILE A 13 -12.11 -9.27 14.77
C ILE A 13 -13.17 -8.66 15.70
N GLU A 14 -13.49 -9.34 16.80
CA GLU A 14 -14.43 -8.84 17.82
C GLU A 14 -13.93 -7.55 18.49
N ILE A 15 -12.62 -7.42 18.69
CA ILE A 15 -12.02 -6.28 19.42
C ILE A 15 -11.70 -5.12 18.47
N ILE A 16 -11.08 -5.39 17.32
CA ILE A 16 -10.58 -4.37 16.39
C ILE A 16 -11.66 -3.98 15.36
N GLY A 17 -12.67 -4.82 15.18
CA GLY A 17 -13.66 -4.70 14.12
C GLY A 17 -13.15 -5.22 12.77
N GLY A 18 -13.83 -4.85 11.70
CA GLY A 18 -13.50 -5.21 10.33
C GLY A 18 -12.39 -4.37 9.72
N PHE A 19 -12.14 -4.59 8.44
CA PHE A 19 -11.29 -3.72 7.62
C PHE A 19 -11.93 -2.33 7.50
N ASP A 20 -11.09 -1.30 7.29
CA ASP A 20 -11.57 0.05 6.99
C ASP A 20 -12.22 0.05 5.59
N GLU A 21 -13.54 0.25 5.55
CA GLU A 21 -14.33 0.24 4.31
C GLU A 21 -13.98 1.39 3.34
N MET A 22 -13.25 2.37 3.82
CA MET A 22 -12.73 3.45 2.97
C MET A 22 -11.52 3.04 2.15
N LEU A 23 -10.84 1.95 2.50
CA LEU A 23 -9.63 1.46 1.87
C LEU A 23 -9.89 0.24 0.99
N GLY A 24 -9.07 0.10 -0.04
CA GLY A 24 -9.06 -1.09 -0.88
C GLY A 24 -9.81 -0.97 -2.20
N VAL A 25 -9.65 -2.02 -3.00
CA VAL A 25 -10.31 -2.10 -4.31
C VAL A 25 -11.81 -2.32 -4.11
N GLY A 26 -12.62 -1.42 -4.67
CA GLY A 26 -14.10 -1.51 -4.56
C GLY A 26 -14.72 -0.63 -3.47
N ALA A 27 -13.91 0.06 -2.68
CA ALA A 27 -14.39 1.00 -1.66
C ALA A 27 -15.07 2.27 -2.22
N ASN A 28 -15.09 2.45 -3.54
CA ASN A 28 -15.57 3.69 -4.21
C ASN A 28 -14.89 4.97 -3.71
N THR A 29 -13.68 4.84 -3.21
CA THR A 29 -12.83 5.93 -2.75
C THR A 29 -11.56 6.02 -3.60
N PRO A 30 -10.80 7.11 -3.54
CA PRO A 30 -9.52 7.19 -4.23
C PRO A 30 -8.42 6.31 -3.60
N TRP A 31 -8.65 5.71 -2.42
CA TRP A 31 -7.68 4.92 -1.65
C TRP A 31 -7.78 3.43 -1.97
N GLY A 32 -7.28 3.02 -3.14
CA GLY A 32 -7.45 1.68 -3.70
C GLY A 32 -6.58 0.58 -3.08
N SER A 33 -5.94 0.81 -1.93
CA SER A 33 -5.16 -0.20 -1.19
C SER A 33 -4.89 0.26 0.24
N GLY A 34 -4.27 -0.61 1.04
CA GLY A 34 -3.80 -0.29 2.40
C GLY A 34 -4.66 -0.88 3.49
N GLU A 35 -5.77 -1.51 3.14
CA GLU A 35 -6.72 -2.14 4.06
C GLU A 35 -6.06 -3.16 4.99
N GLU A 36 -5.21 -4.02 4.46
CA GLU A 36 -4.48 -5.00 5.27
C GLU A 36 -3.43 -4.33 6.17
N THR A 37 -2.74 -3.33 5.64
CA THR A 37 -1.74 -2.59 6.42
C THR A 37 -2.38 -1.85 7.56
N ASP A 38 -3.49 -1.15 7.31
CA ASP A 38 -4.29 -0.48 8.34
C ASP A 38 -4.75 -1.46 9.43
N TYR A 39 -5.29 -2.60 9.01
CA TYR A 39 -5.78 -3.62 9.94
C TYR A 39 -4.67 -4.16 10.85
N LEU A 40 -3.52 -4.50 10.26
CA LEU A 40 -2.37 -5.00 11.01
C LEU A 40 -1.79 -3.94 11.97
N LEU A 41 -1.78 -2.67 11.57
CA LEU A 41 -1.33 -1.59 12.44
C LEU A 41 -2.28 -1.39 13.63
N ARG A 42 -3.60 -1.40 13.41
CA ARG A 42 -4.59 -1.37 14.50
C ARG A 42 -4.40 -2.55 15.45
N ALA A 43 -4.11 -3.73 14.92
CA ALA A 43 -3.84 -4.90 15.76
C ALA A 43 -2.57 -4.72 16.61
N LEU A 44 -1.50 -4.15 16.06
CA LEU A 44 -0.28 -3.84 16.80
C LEU A 44 -0.50 -2.76 17.87
N GLU A 45 -1.30 -1.73 17.59
CA GLU A 45 -1.65 -0.66 18.52
C GLU A 45 -2.42 -1.20 19.73
N GLU A 46 -3.26 -2.24 19.54
CA GLU A 46 -3.95 -2.98 20.60
C GLU A 46 -3.07 -4.03 21.30
N GLY A 47 -1.76 -4.07 20.99
CA GLY A 47 -0.79 -4.96 21.64
C GLY A 47 -0.76 -6.39 21.11
N TYR A 48 -1.44 -6.68 20.00
CA TYR A 48 -1.34 -8.00 19.36
C TYR A 48 -0.01 -8.18 18.66
N LYS A 49 0.44 -9.44 18.56
CA LYS A 49 1.68 -9.80 17.84
C LYS A 49 1.36 -10.38 16.48
N ILE A 50 2.14 -9.98 15.49
CA ILE A 50 2.10 -10.54 14.14
C ILE A 50 3.19 -11.60 14.03
N TYR A 51 2.82 -12.80 13.60
CA TYR A 51 3.75 -13.90 13.36
C TYR A 51 3.87 -14.13 11.86
N TYR A 52 5.10 -14.28 11.39
CA TYR A 52 5.38 -14.69 10.02
C TYR A 52 5.73 -16.16 9.99
N ASP A 53 4.98 -16.94 9.20
CA ASP A 53 5.25 -18.37 8.99
C ASP A 53 5.73 -18.59 7.54
N PRO A 54 7.01 -18.88 7.32
CA PRO A 54 7.56 -19.09 5.99
C PRO A 54 7.13 -20.43 5.35
N THR A 55 6.51 -21.33 6.13
CA THR A 55 6.04 -22.63 5.59
C THR A 55 4.72 -22.48 4.83
N ILE A 56 3.98 -21.41 5.07
CA ILE A 56 2.71 -21.13 4.39
C ILE A 56 3.03 -20.40 3.08
N ALA A 57 2.96 -21.10 1.96
CA ALA A 57 3.15 -20.53 0.64
C ALA A 57 1.81 -20.38 -0.11
N VAL A 58 1.56 -19.16 -0.59
CA VAL A 58 0.41 -18.88 -1.45
C VAL A 58 0.91 -18.47 -2.83
N TYR A 59 0.49 -19.19 -3.84
CA TYR A 59 0.82 -18.90 -5.25
C TYR A 59 -0.18 -17.92 -5.82
N HIS A 60 0.32 -16.77 -6.25
CA HIS A 60 -0.47 -15.73 -6.90
C HIS A 60 0.11 -15.43 -8.28
N PRO A 61 -0.73 -15.38 -9.35
CA PRO A 61 -0.24 -15.01 -10.67
C PRO A 61 0.44 -13.64 -10.66
N ASN A 62 1.69 -13.58 -11.13
CA ASN A 62 2.39 -12.32 -11.25
C ASN A 62 1.76 -11.46 -12.36
N SER A 63 1.22 -10.31 -12.01
CA SER A 63 0.86 -9.31 -13.00
C SER A 63 2.12 -8.65 -13.55
N THR A 64 2.16 -8.39 -14.85
CA THR A 64 3.26 -7.64 -15.49
C THR A 64 3.35 -6.24 -14.86
N VAL A 65 4.46 -5.93 -14.19
CA VAL A 65 4.58 -4.78 -13.29
C VAL A 65 4.34 -3.44 -13.99
N TYR A 66 4.62 -3.27 -15.24
CA TYR A 66 4.43 -2.00 -15.95
C TYR A 66 3.42 -2.08 -17.09
N CYS A 67 2.44 -2.98 -16.99
CA CYS A 67 1.32 -3.02 -17.92
C CYS A 67 0.39 -1.80 -17.74
N ASN A 68 -0.43 -1.51 -18.74
CA ASN A 68 -1.36 -0.36 -18.70
C ASN A 68 -2.30 -0.40 -17.47
N ASN A 69 -2.74 -1.59 -17.07
CA ASN A 69 -3.59 -1.76 -15.90
C ASN A 69 -2.85 -1.47 -14.60
N ALA A 70 -1.57 -1.85 -14.48
CA ALA A 70 -0.75 -1.52 -13.34
C ALA A 70 -0.50 -0.01 -13.24
N ILE A 71 -0.21 0.66 -14.36
CA ILE A 71 -0.03 2.12 -14.43
C ILE A 71 -1.32 2.85 -14.01
N LYS A 72 -2.49 2.43 -14.51
CA LYS A 72 -3.79 3.02 -14.13
C LYS A 72 -4.07 2.89 -12.63
N ARG A 73 -3.75 1.74 -12.03
CA ARG A 73 -3.97 1.47 -10.61
C ARG A 73 -2.90 2.06 -9.69
N ALA A 74 -1.71 2.34 -10.21
CA ALA A 74 -0.56 2.80 -9.41
C ALA A 74 -0.89 4.02 -8.54
N ARG A 75 -1.64 4.99 -9.08
CA ARG A 75 -2.03 6.19 -8.36
C ARG A 75 -3.00 5.91 -7.21
N SER A 76 -4.07 5.16 -7.47
CA SER A 76 -5.07 4.82 -6.45
C SER A 76 -4.45 3.99 -5.31
N TYR A 77 -3.61 3.01 -5.67
CA TYR A 77 -2.88 2.20 -4.69
C TYR A 77 -1.92 3.05 -3.85
N ALA A 78 -1.21 3.97 -4.50
CA ALA A 78 -0.31 4.88 -3.81
C ALA A 78 -1.07 5.88 -2.90
N GLN A 79 -2.28 6.29 -3.29
CA GLN A 79 -3.14 7.13 -2.45
C GLN A 79 -3.56 6.40 -1.17
N GLY A 80 -3.97 5.15 -1.26
CA GLY A 80 -4.26 4.34 -0.07
C GLY A 80 -3.07 4.25 0.88
N MET A 81 -1.87 3.97 0.36
CA MET A 81 -0.65 3.97 1.18
C MET A 81 -0.39 5.34 1.82
N GLY A 82 -0.52 6.44 1.09
CA GLY A 82 -0.35 7.81 1.63
C GLY A 82 -1.33 8.09 2.77
N TYR A 83 -2.60 7.71 2.60
CA TYR A 83 -3.63 7.84 3.63
C TYR A 83 -3.28 7.03 4.90
N VAL A 84 -2.85 5.78 4.76
CA VAL A 84 -2.45 4.92 5.90
C VAL A 84 -1.26 5.53 6.65
N LEU A 85 -0.25 6.05 5.94
CA LEU A 85 0.90 6.71 6.58
C LEU A 85 0.47 7.90 7.45
N ARG A 86 -0.51 8.69 7.00
CA ARG A 86 -1.05 9.80 7.78
C ARG A 86 -1.92 9.33 8.94
N LYS A 87 -2.85 8.42 8.69
CA LYS A 87 -3.79 7.87 9.68
C LYS A 87 -3.06 7.33 10.91
N HIS A 88 -1.98 6.58 10.69
CA HIS A 88 -1.15 5.98 11.75
C HIS A 88 0.03 6.87 12.17
N LYS A 89 0.04 8.15 11.81
CA LYS A 89 1.03 9.14 12.26
C LYS A 89 2.48 8.66 12.12
N TYR A 90 2.81 8.08 10.97
CA TYR A 90 4.18 7.60 10.73
C TYR A 90 5.22 8.71 10.89
N PRO A 91 6.44 8.40 11.39
CA PRO A 91 7.51 9.37 11.56
C PRO A 91 7.82 10.10 10.25
N PHE A 92 8.04 11.41 10.32
CA PHE A 92 8.25 12.26 9.14
C PHE A 92 9.37 11.76 8.22
N TRP A 93 10.48 11.28 8.79
CA TRP A 93 11.60 10.75 8.02
C TRP A 93 11.19 9.53 7.17
N PHE A 94 10.30 8.68 7.69
CA PHE A 94 9.79 7.52 6.95
C PHE A 94 8.84 7.94 5.83
N VAL A 95 7.97 8.92 6.10
CA VAL A 95 7.08 9.50 5.08
C VAL A 95 7.91 10.13 3.95
N LEU A 96 8.93 10.91 4.30
CA LEU A 96 9.86 11.51 3.33
C LEU A 96 10.55 10.43 2.49
N TYR A 97 11.06 9.37 3.12
CA TYR A 97 11.65 8.23 2.41
C TYR A 97 10.66 7.61 1.42
N GLN A 98 9.40 7.42 1.84
CA GLN A 98 8.36 6.86 0.97
C GLN A 98 8.04 7.78 -0.22
N PHE A 99 8.18 9.09 -0.09
CA PHE A 99 8.00 10.05 -1.18
C PHE A 99 9.23 10.12 -2.10
N LEU A 100 10.43 10.05 -1.58
CA LEU A 100 11.66 10.12 -2.37
C LEU A 100 11.92 8.83 -3.17
N ARG A 101 11.48 7.68 -2.68
CA ARG A 101 11.69 6.39 -3.35
C ARG A 101 11.18 6.35 -4.80
N PRO A 102 9.95 6.78 -5.15
CA PRO A 102 9.51 6.84 -6.53
C PRO A 102 10.26 7.90 -7.36
N VAL A 103 10.76 8.98 -6.76
CA VAL A 103 11.61 9.97 -7.46
C VAL A 103 12.91 9.31 -7.93
N GLY A 104 13.56 8.50 -7.09
CA GLY A 104 14.70 7.68 -7.49
C GLY A 104 14.37 6.74 -8.65
N GLY A 105 13.18 6.13 -8.63
CA GLY A 105 12.67 5.31 -9.74
C GLY A 105 12.50 6.09 -11.04
N ILE A 106 12.02 7.34 -10.99
CA ILE A 106 11.92 8.23 -12.16
C ILE A 106 13.32 8.51 -12.74
N LEU A 107 14.28 8.89 -11.90
CA LEU A 107 15.63 9.20 -12.34
C LEU A 107 16.32 8.01 -13.02
N LEU A 108 16.24 6.83 -12.42
CA LEU A 108 16.77 5.61 -13.01
C LEU A 108 16.10 5.28 -14.36
N SER A 109 14.78 5.45 -14.43
CA SER A 109 14.02 5.17 -15.66
C SER A 109 14.34 6.16 -16.78
N LEU A 110 14.65 7.42 -16.44
CA LEU A 110 15.14 8.42 -17.38
C LEU A 110 16.48 8.01 -17.98
N LEU A 111 17.42 7.56 -17.13
CA LEU A 111 18.74 7.10 -17.58
C LEU A 111 18.65 5.85 -18.48
N GLN A 112 17.63 5.02 -18.27
CA GLN A 112 17.39 3.80 -19.05
C GLN A 112 16.50 4.00 -20.29
N GLY A 113 15.93 5.21 -20.50
CA GLY A 113 15.00 5.47 -21.60
C GLY A 113 13.63 4.79 -21.46
N GLU A 114 13.23 4.40 -20.22
CA GLU A 114 12.03 3.61 -19.98
C GLU A 114 10.80 4.46 -19.59
N PHE A 115 10.18 5.11 -20.56
CA PHE A 115 9.07 6.05 -20.37
C PHE A 115 7.86 5.48 -19.62
N ARG A 116 7.54 4.18 -19.80
CA ARG A 116 6.44 3.53 -19.07
C ARG A 116 6.70 3.48 -17.57
N LYS A 117 7.94 3.24 -17.16
CA LYS A 117 8.33 3.24 -15.74
C LYS A 117 8.28 4.65 -15.16
N ILE A 118 8.66 5.67 -15.93
CA ILE A 118 8.54 7.07 -15.50
C ILE A 118 7.09 7.40 -15.16
N THR A 119 6.15 7.08 -16.07
CA THR A 119 4.72 7.30 -15.84
C THR A 119 4.21 6.53 -14.61
N TYR A 120 4.64 5.30 -14.42
CA TYR A 120 4.31 4.51 -13.25
C TYR A 120 4.78 5.17 -11.96
N TYR A 121 6.06 5.52 -11.84
CA TYR A 121 6.64 6.13 -10.64
C TYR A 121 6.07 7.52 -10.37
N TYR A 122 5.78 8.31 -11.40
CA TYR A 122 5.07 9.58 -11.25
C TYR A 122 3.68 9.39 -10.62
N ASN A 123 2.91 8.40 -11.08
CA ASN A 123 1.62 8.06 -10.48
C ASN A 123 1.76 7.59 -9.02
N VAL A 124 2.80 6.82 -8.71
CA VAL A 124 3.09 6.41 -7.33
C VAL A 124 3.43 7.61 -6.46
N PHE A 125 4.28 8.51 -6.91
CA PHE A 125 4.64 9.73 -6.19
C PHE A 125 3.42 10.62 -5.94
N SER A 126 2.73 11.00 -7.00
CA SER A 126 1.55 11.88 -6.91
C SER A 126 0.42 11.27 -6.09
N GLY A 127 0.24 9.96 -6.17
CA GLY A 127 -0.72 9.23 -5.36
C GLY A 127 -0.39 9.31 -3.87
N ARG A 128 0.84 8.99 -3.47
CA ARG A 128 1.27 9.06 -2.06
C ARG A 128 1.11 10.45 -1.46
N VAL A 129 1.51 11.49 -2.20
CA VAL A 129 1.35 12.88 -1.74
C VAL A 129 -0.13 13.22 -1.54
N ARG A 130 -0.99 12.88 -2.51
CA ARG A 130 -2.43 13.14 -2.39
C ARG A 130 -3.08 12.38 -1.24
N GLY A 131 -2.75 11.10 -1.09
CA GLY A 131 -3.27 10.30 0.02
C GLY A 131 -2.80 10.80 1.38
N TRP A 132 -1.61 11.37 1.47
CA TRP A 132 -1.12 12.00 2.68
C TRP A 132 -1.83 13.32 3.00
N LEU A 133 -2.22 14.08 1.98
CA LEU A 133 -2.89 15.38 2.14
C LEU A 133 -4.42 15.25 2.35
N SER A 134 -5.01 14.10 2.06
CA SER A 134 -6.44 13.83 2.23
C SER A 134 -6.79 13.49 3.66
#